data_cd4e4ca6c864f7d496ca76cc9f75acbf
#
_entry.id   cd4e4ca6c864f7d496ca76cc9f75acbf
#
_cell.length_a   1.000
_cell.length_b   1.000
_cell.length_c   1.000
_cell.angle_alpha   90.00
_cell.angle_beta   90.00
_cell.angle_gamma   90.00
#
_symmetry.space_group_name_H-M   'P 1'
#
loop_
_entity.id
_entity.type
_entity.pdbx_description
1 polymer ?
#
loop_
_entity_poly.entity_id
_entity_poly.type
_entity_poly.pdbx_seq_one_letter_code
_entity_poly.pdbx_strand_id
1 'polypeptide(L)'
;MVVDRRSVLALGAGAALAVAVPAQAQASTITGKLRELEQQHGARLGVFATDTGTGRTVLHRADELFPMCSTFKTLAAAAILRRDHDGSLLRKVIHYTQDDVTKSGYGPITGKPENLANGMTVSALCEAAITHSDNCAANLLLKELGGPTAISRFCRSIGDPVTRLDRWEPDLNSAEPGRTTDTTSPRAIGQSYARLTLGHALNRADADQLTKWLLANTTGANRIRAGLPAAWRLGDKTGTGKYGTTNDAGIAFPPGRSPIVIAVLSTKAADPNAPADEPLLAKTAELVTGSLG
;
A
#
# COMPACT_ATOMS: atom_id res chain seq x y z
N MET A 1 -2.84 -4.39 86.30
CA MET A 1 -1.76 -3.79 85.47
C MET A 1 -1.66 -4.64 84.21
N VAL A 2 -2.40 -4.30 83.13
CA VAL A 2 -2.42 -5.00 81.87
C VAL A 2 -2.24 -3.94 80.79
N VAL A 3 -1.15 -4.06 80.03
CA VAL A 3 -0.80 -3.18 78.93
C VAL A 3 -1.22 -3.85 77.65
N ASP A 4 -2.19 -3.25 76.96
CA ASP A 4 -2.67 -3.72 75.64
C ASP A 4 -1.85 -3.03 74.52
N ARG A 5 -1.21 -3.82 73.67
CA ARG A 5 -0.47 -3.38 72.48
C ARG A 5 -1.30 -3.70 71.25
N ARG A 6 -1.98 -2.73 70.66
CA ARG A 6 -2.59 -2.82 69.34
C ARG A 6 -1.63 -2.24 68.31
N SER A 7 -1.04 -3.15 67.51
CA SER A 7 -0.26 -2.81 66.34
C SER A 7 -1.17 -2.49 65.17
N VAL A 8 -1.11 -1.26 64.67
CA VAL A 8 -1.81 -0.82 63.44
C VAL A 8 -0.89 -1.08 62.27
N LEU A 9 -1.25 -2.05 61.41
CA LEU A 9 -0.64 -2.26 60.11
C LEU A 9 -1.24 -1.26 59.10
N ALA A 10 -0.47 -0.28 58.65
CA ALA A 10 -0.82 0.60 57.53
C ALA A 10 -0.44 -0.07 56.22
N LEU A 11 -1.44 -0.52 55.47
CA LEU A 11 -1.23 -0.92 54.05
C LEU A 11 -1.09 0.34 53.19
N GLY A 12 0.09 0.61 52.72
CA GLY A 12 0.33 1.61 51.70
C GLY A 12 -0.10 1.11 50.31
N ALA A 13 -1.23 1.59 49.81
CA ALA A 13 -1.65 1.41 48.42
C ALA A 13 -0.82 2.35 47.54
N GLY A 14 0.21 1.82 46.88
CA GLY A 14 0.95 2.54 45.84
C GLY A 14 0.10 2.67 44.58
N ALA A 15 -0.54 3.82 44.38
CA ALA A 15 -1.17 4.16 43.10
C ALA A 15 -0.08 4.45 42.07
N ALA A 16 0.12 3.56 41.11
CA ALA A 16 0.95 3.82 39.92
C ALA A 16 0.21 4.85 39.04
N LEU A 17 0.67 6.08 39.08
CA LEU A 17 0.23 7.12 38.14
C LEU A 17 0.74 6.80 36.75
N ALA A 18 -0.09 6.24 35.90
CA ALA A 18 0.17 6.14 34.46
C ALA A 18 0.13 7.56 33.89
N VAL A 19 1.30 8.14 33.62
CA VAL A 19 1.40 9.43 32.94
C VAL A 19 1.00 9.23 31.49
N ALA A 20 -0.22 9.60 31.14
CA ALA A 20 -0.68 9.64 29.75
C ALA A 20 0.09 10.76 29.01
N VAL A 21 1.00 10.39 28.12
CA VAL A 21 1.69 11.34 27.23
C VAL A 21 0.64 11.94 26.29
N PRO A 22 0.48 13.26 26.20
CA PRO A 22 -0.52 13.87 25.34
C PRO A 22 -0.26 13.49 23.87
N ALA A 23 -1.34 13.23 23.11
CA ALA A 23 -1.28 12.77 21.72
C ALA A 23 -0.41 13.68 20.80
N GLN A 24 -0.34 14.98 21.08
CA GLN A 24 0.53 15.92 20.35
C GLN A 24 2.02 15.72 20.60
N ALA A 25 2.44 15.36 21.81
CA ALA A 25 3.84 15.06 22.10
C ALA A 25 4.28 13.75 21.42
N GLN A 26 3.38 12.78 21.32
CA GLN A 26 3.63 11.52 20.64
C GLN A 26 3.72 11.71 19.11
N ALA A 27 2.86 12.57 18.52
CA ALA A 27 2.90 12.92 17.10
C ALA A 27 4.19 13.66 16.71
N SER A 28 4.69 14.58 17.56
CA SER A 28 5.95 15.28 17.32
C SER A 28 7.15 14.33 17.36
N THR A 29 7.12 13.30 18.21
CA THR A 29 8.18 12.32 18.32
C THR A 29 8.23 11.38 17.10
N ILE A 30 7.08 10.92 16.58
CA ILE A 30 7.06 10.05 15.40
C ILE A 30 7.51 10.80 14.14
N THR A 31 7.09 12.06 13.96
CA THR A 31 7.53 12.89 12.84
C THR A 31 9.05 13.14 12.89
N GLY A 32 9.63 13.32 14.06
CA GLY A 32 11.08 13.41 14.25
C GLY A 32 11.80 12.16 13.77
N LYS A 33 11.36 10.98 14.22
CA LYS A 33 11.93 9.68 13.80
C LYS A 33 11.82 9.43 12.29
N LEU A 34 10.71 9.83 11.67
CA LEU A 34 10.55 9.69 10.21
C LEU A 34 11.50 10.61 9.43
N ARG A 35 11.79 11.84 9.92
CA ARG A 35 12.82 12.69 9.33
C ARG A 35 14.22 12.11 9.50
N GLU A 36 14.52 11.53 10.65
CA GLU A 36 15.79 10.84 10.86
C GLU A 36 15.97 9.68 9.88
N LEU A 37 14.92 8.88 9.62
CA LEU A 37 14.96 7.84 8.59
C LEU A 37 15.22 8.40 7.19
N GLU A 38 14.56 9.51 6.80
CA GLU A 38 14.83 10.19 5.52
C GLU A 38 16.32 10.54 5.39
N GLN A 39 16.91 11.11 6.43
CA GLN A 39 18.32 11.54 6.43
C GLN A 39 19.26 10.33 6.38
N GLN A 40 19.04 9.31 7.22
CA GLN A 40 19.87 8.11 7.28
C GLN A 40 19.89 7.33 5.95
N HIS A 41 18.76 7.31 5.24
CA HIS A 41 18.62 6.58 3.98
C HIS A 41 18.86 7.44 2.73
N GLY A 42 19.10 8.75 2.88
CA GLY A 42 19.24 9.69 1.75
C GLY A 42 18.04 9.68 0.81
N ALA A 43 16.85 9.50 1.36
CA ALA A 43 15.61 9.33 0.61
C ALA A 43 14.58 10.39 0.98
N ARG A 44 13.68 10.74 0.07
CA ARG A 44 12.44 11.45 0.38
C ARG A 44 11.39 10.40 0.73
N LEU A 45 10.81 10.48 1.92
CA LEU A 45 9.86 9.52 2.48
C LEU A 45 8.48 10.15 2.64
N GLY A 46 7.44 9.52 2.13
CA GLY A 46 6.05 9.90 2.32
C GLY A 46 5.30 8.80 3.07
N VAL A 47 4.54 9.17 4.10
CA VAL A 47 3.79 8.22 4.94
C VAL A 47 2.38 8.73 5.18
N PHE A 48 1.42 7.84 4.98
CA PHE A 48 0.06 7.98 5.47
C PHE A 48 -0.33 6.67 6.15
N ALA A 49 -0.67 6.74 7.42
CA ALA A 49 -1.28 5.60 8.09
C ALA A 49 -2.45 6.05 8.98
N THR A 50 -3.47 5.20 9.07
CA THR A 50 -4.63 5.44 9.93
C THR A 50 -5.16 4.15 10.53
N ASP A 51 -5.35 4.14 11.83
CA ASP A 51 -6.13 3.12 12.54
C ASP A 51 -7.61 3.44 12.33
N THR A 52 -8.33 2.55 11.64
CA THR A 52 -9.73 2.79 11.27
C THR A 52 -10.71 2.70 12.43
N GLY A 53 -10.30 2.12 13.56
CA GLY A 53 -11.13 2.02 14.76
C GLY A 53 -11.03 3.26 15.66
N THR A 54 -9.84 3.83 15.79
CA THR A 54 -9.58 4.97 16.66
C THR A 54 -9.52 6.31 15.92
N GLY A 55 -9.33 6.29 14.60
CA GLY A 55 -9.09 7.48 13.79
C GLY A 55 -7.70 8.11 13.98
N ARG A 56 -6.83 7.51 14.80
CA ARG A 56 -5.43 8.00 14.96
C ARG A 56 -4.68 7.88 13.65
N THR A 57 -3.84 8.89 13.34
CA THR A 57 -3.08 8.97 12.09
C THR A 57 -1.61 9.24 12.33
N VAL A 58 -0.77 8.70 11.43
CA VAL A 58 0.63 9.08 11.27
C VAL A 58 0.79 9.68 9.87
N LEU A 59 1.31 10.89 9.81
CA LEU A 59 1.44 11.67 8.59
C LEU A 59 2.87 12.20 8.45
N HIS A 60 3.48 11.95 7.29
CA HIS A 60 4.76 12.55 6.91
C HIS A 60 4.77 12.76 5.41
N ARG A 61 4.90 14.01 4.92
CA ARG A 61 4.75 14.35 3.50
C ARG A 61 3.52 13.69 2.84
N ALA A 62 2.46 13.50 3.62
CA ALA A 62 1.32 12.66 3.24
C ALA A 62 0.58 13.16 1.99
N ASP A 63 0.67 14.45 1.69
CA ASP A 63 -0.01 15.12 0.57
C ASP A 63 0.94 15.49 -0.58
N GLU A 64 2.25 15.21 -0.43
CA GLU A 64 3.22 15.43 -1.50
C GLU A 64 3.12 14.34 -2.57
N LEU A 65 3.40 14.69 -3.83
CA LEU A 65 3.36 13.76 -4.96
C LEU A 65 4.61 12.87 -4.98
N PHE A 66 4.41 11.58 -5.20
CA PHE A 66 5.42 10.57 -5.43
C PHE A 66 5.10 9.77 -6.70
N PRO A 67 6.10 9.28 -7.46
CA PRO A 67 5.88 8.30 -8.51
C PRO A 67 5.16 7.08 -7.92
N MET A 68 4.01 6.69 -8.47
CA MET A 68 3.24 5.60 -7.85
C MET A 68 3.70 4.21 -8.28
N CYS A 69 4.36 4.10 -9.44
CA CYS A 69 4.79 2.83 -10.00
C CYS A 69 3.65 1.78 -9.94
N SER A 70 3.97 0.52 -9.68
CA SER A 70 3.00 -0.58 -9.71
C SER A 70 1.90 -0.53 -8.64
N THR A 71 1.86 0.45 -7.72
CA THR A 71 0.73 0.56 -6.78
C THR A 71 -0.60 0.83 -7.49
N PHE A 72 -0.60 1.37 -8.71
CA PHE A 72 -1.80 1.56 -9.52
C PHE A 72 -2.52 0.24 -9.88
N LYS A 73 -1.83 -0.90 -9.86
CA LYS A 73 -2.39 -2.19 -10.29
C LYS A 73 -3.58 -2.62 -9.44
N THR A 74 -3.60 -2.24 -8.16
CA THR A 74 -4.78 -2.38 -7.30
C THR A 74 -5.98 -1.57 -7.83
N LEU A 75 -5.72 -0.34 -8.27
CA LEU A 75 -6.77 0.52 -8.85
C LEU A 75 -7.29 -0.03 -10.18
N ALA A 76 -6.40 -0.61 -11.00
CA ALA A 76 -6.78 -1.24 -12.26
C ALA A 76 -7.67 -2.48 -12.03
N ALA A 77 -7.28 -3.38 -11.13
CA ALA A 77 -8.08 -4.54 -10.77
C ALA A 77 -9.44 -4.13 -10.15
N ALA A 78 -9.46 -3.12 -9.29
CA ALA A 78 -10.69 -2.58 -8.71
C ALA A 78 -11.61 -1.95 -9.77
N ALA A 79 -11.05 -1.27 -10.77
CA ALA A 79 -11.82 -0.72 -11.89
C ALA A 79 -12.46 -1.81 -12.76
N ILE A 80 -11.74 -2.92 -12.97
CA ILE A 80 -12.28 -4.12 -13.64
C ILE A 80 -13.43 -4.73 -12.82
N LEU A 81 -13.22 -4.99 -11.53
CA LEU A 81 -14.25 -5.54 -10.63
C LEU A 81 -15.52 -4.68 -10.67
N ARG A 82 -15.39 -3.36 -10.52
CA ARG A 82 -16.52 -2.44 -10.52
C ARG A 82 -17.27 -2.41 -11.86
N ARG A 83 -16.59 -2.70 -12.98
CA ARG A 83 -17.16 -2.74 -14.32
C ARG A 83 -17.85 -4.07 -14.62
N ASP A 84 -17.50 -5.13 -13.91
CA ASP A 84 -18.03 -6.46 -14.09
C ASP A 84 -19.34 -6.65 -13.29
N HIS A 85 -20.47 -6.47 -13.96
CA HIS A 85 -21.78 -6.53 -13.30
C HIS A 85 -22.37 -7.96 -13.20
N ASP A 86 -21.94 -8.88 -14.07
CA ASP A 86 -22.51 -10.21 -14.21
C ASP A 86 -21.45 -11.34 -14.24
N GLY A 87 -20.21 -11.02 -13.97
CA GLY A 87 -19.08 -11.95 -14.02
C GLY A 87 -18.57 -12.25 -15.43
N SER A 88 -19.17 -11.68 -16.48
CA SER A 88 -18.77 -11.97 -17.87
C SER A 88 -17.41 -11.42 -18.20
N LEU A 89 -17.10 -10.21 -17.72
CA LEU A 89 -15.80 -9.56 -17.94
C LEU A 89 -14.67 -10.34 -17.27
N LEU A 90 -14.84 -10.75 -16.02
CA LEU A 90 -13.81 -11.52 -15.29
C LEU A 90 -13.53 -12.88 -15.92
N ARG A 91 -14.52 -13.51 -16.56
CA ARG A 91 -14.37 -14.79 -17.28
C ARG A 91 -13.83 -14.64 -18.70
N LYS A 92 -13.85 -13.43 -19.27
CA LYS A 92 -13.34 -13.18 -20.63
C LYS A 92 -11.88 -13.57 -20.70
N VAL A 93 -11.51 -14.41 -21.68
CA VAL A 93 -10.13 -14.76 -21.99
C VAL A 93 -9.53 -13.71 -22.93
N ILE A 94 -8.37 -13.21 -22.57
CA ILE A 94 -7.58 -12.31 -23.40
C ILE A 94 -6.38 -13.09 -23.94
N HIS A 95 -6.28 -13.17 -25.28
CA HIS A 95 -5.09 -13.65 -25.95
C HIS A 95 -4.11 -12.51 -26.20
N TYR A 96 -2.84 -12.75 -26.03
CA TYR A 96 -1.75 -11.78 -26.18
C TYR A 96 -0.51 -12.50 -26.70
N THR A 97 0.51 -11.79 -27.07
CA THR A 97 1.70 -12.31 -27.70
C THR A 97 2.94 -12.22 -26.81
N GLN A 98 3.99 -12.96 -27.18
CA GLN A 98 5.31 -12.79 -26.55
C GLN A 98 5.84 -11.35 -26.71
N ASP A 99 5.49 -10.66 -27.80
CA ASP A 99 5.85 -9.26 -28.02
C ASP A 99 5.18 -8.32 -27.00
N ASP A 100 3.92 -8.56 -26.63
CA ASP A 100 3.25 -7.81 -25.54
C ASP A 100 4.01 -7.99 -24.21
N VAL A 101 4.44 -9.21 -23.88
CA VAL A 101 5.23 -9.49 -22.67
C VAL A 101 6.57 -8.78 -22.72
N THR A 102 7.29 -8.88 -23.83
CA THR A 102 8.61 -8.27 -24.00
C THR A 102 8.54 -6.75 -23.89
N LYS A 103 7.56 -6.10 -24.53
CA LYS A 103 7.36 -4.65 -24.50
C LYS A 103 6.97 -4.14 -23.11
N SER A 104 6.32 -4.96 -22.28
CA SER A 104 5.96 -4.60 -20.90
C SER A 104 7.14 -4.61 -19.93
N GLY A 105 8.26 -5.24 -20.31
CA GLY A 105 9.50 -5.33 -19.56
C GLY A 105 9.49 -6.35 -18.41
N TYR A 106 8.32 -6.80 -17.91
CA TYR A 106 8.22 -7.76 -16.82
C TYR A 106 6.89 -8.51 -16.85
N GLY A 107 6.95 -9.82 -17.07
CA GLY A 107 5.75 -10.68 -17.21
C GLY A 107 5.97 -12.08 -16.62
N PRO A 108 6.17 -12.23 -15.29
CA PRO A 108 6.53 -13.53 -14.69
C PRO A 108 5.43 -14.58 -14.78
N ILE A 109 4.18 -14.16 -14.93
CA ILE A 109 3.02 -15.04 -15.10
C ILE A 109 2.56 -15.04 -16.55
N THR A 110 2.40 -13.87 -17.16
CA THR A 110 1.98 -13.76 -18.56
C THR A 110 3.00 -14.36 -19.53
N GLY A 111 4.30 -14.35 -19.20
CA GLY A 111 5.36 -14.96 -20.02
C GLY A 111 5.46 -16.49 -19.94
N LYS A 112 4.64 -17.16 -19.11
CA LYS A 112 4.64 -18.63 -19.05
C LYS A 112 4.10 -19.24 -20.34
N PRO A 113 4.73 -20.32 -20.88
CA PRO A 113 4.32 -20.93 -22.13
C PRO A 113 2.85 -21.30 -22.21
N GLU A 114 2.30 -21.86 -21.15
CA GLU A 114 0.88 -22.23 -21.06
C GLU A 114 -0.06 -21.03 -21.14
N ASN A 115 0.32 -19.89 -20.58
CA ASN A 115 -0.49 -18.67 -20.62
C ASN A 115 -0.39 -17.96 -21.98
N LEU A 116 0.77 -18.01 -22.62
CA LEU A 116 0.94 -17.54 -24.01
C LEU A 116 0.12 -18.35 -25.00
N ALA A 117 0.08 -19.68 -24.84
CA ALA A 117 -0.65 -20.57 -25.73
C ALA A 117 -2.18 -20.42 -25.58
N ASN A 118 -2.67 -20.30 -24.36
CA ASN A 118 -4.11 -20.38 -24.06
C ASN A 118 -4.78 -19.02 -23.82
N GLY A 119 -3.99 -17.93 -23.64
CA GLY A 119 -4.48 -16.69 -23.09
C GLY A 119 -4.75 -16.78 -21.58
N MET A 120 -5.21 -15.68 -21.00
CA MET A 120 -5.58 -15.63 -19.57
C MET A 120 -6.94 -14.97 -19.39
N THR A 121 -7.70 -15.42 -18.41
CA THR A 121 -8.94 -14.72 -18.03
C THR A 121 -8.59 -13.34 -17.44
N VAL A 122 -9.50 -12.38 -17.57
CA VAL A 122 -9.34 -11.06 -16.94
C VAL A 122 -9.14 -11.17 -15.43
N SER A 123 -9.82 -12.12 -14.77
CA SER A 123 -9.60 -12.43 -13.35
C SER A 123 -8.17 -12.88 -13.06
N ALA A 124 -7.62 -13.78 -13.87
CA ALA A 124 -6.23 -14.24 -13.73
C ALA A 124 -5.21 -13.13 -14.01
N LEU A 125 -5.52 -12.21 -14.94
CA LEU A 125 -4.69 -11.02 -15.17
C LEU A 125 -4.72 -10.06 -13.97
N CYS A 126 -5.88 -9.84 -13.34
CA CYS A 126 -5.97 -9.05 -12.09
C CYS A 126 -5.12 -9.67 -10.98
N GLU A 127 -5.24 -10.98 -10.79
CA GLU A 127 -4.44 -11.72 -9.81
C GLU A 127 -2.93 -11.59 -10.10
N ALA A 128 -2.48 -11.84 -11.33
CA ALA A 128 -1.07 -11.72 -11.71
C ALA A 128 -0.52 -10.30 -11.54
N ALA A 129 -1.30 -9.28 -11.91
CA ALA A 129 -0.93 -7.88 -11.75
C ALA A 129 -0.75 -7.49 -10.27
N ILE A 130 -1.56 -8.01 -9.36
CA ILE A 130 -1.46 -7.72 -7.93
C ILE A 130 -0.40 -8.59 -7.27
N THR A 131 -0.50 -9.92 -7.40
CA THR A 131 0.30 -10.86 -6.61
C THR A 131 1.75 -10.94 -7.03
N HIS A 132 2.04 -10.79 -8.34
CA HIS A 132 3.40 -10.89 -8.91
C HIS A 132 3.86 -9.58 -9.56
N SER A 133 3.04 -8.54 -9.49
CA SER A 133 3.34 -7.26 -10.14
C SER A 133 3.57 -7.37 -11.65
N ASP A 134 2.92 -8.32 -12.33
CA ASP A 134 3.07 -8.57 -13.77
C ASP A 134 2.66 -7.33 -14.58
N ASN A 135 3.61 -6.78 -15.36
CA ASN A 135 3.41 -5.56 -16.13
C ASN A 135 2.58 -5.81 -17.39
N CYS A 136 2.77 -6.95 -18.02
CA CYS A 136 1.98 -7.31 -19.20
C CYS A 136 0.51 -7.50 -18.81
N ALA A 137 0.24 -8.22 -17.72
CA ALA A 137 -1.10 -8.33 -17.18
C ALA A 137 -1.72 -6.95 -16.92
N ALA A 138 -0.97 -6.04 -16.27
CA ALA A 138 -1.43 -4.68 -16.03
C ALA A 138 -1.75 -3.92 -17.33
N ASN A 139 -0.88 -4.00 -18.35
CA ASN A 139 -1.12 -3.36 -19.64
C ASN A 139 -2.36 -3.93 -20.36
N LEU A 140 -2.60 -5.25 -20.25
CA LEU A 140 -3.81 -5.87 -20.80
C LEU A 140 -5.08 -5.38 -20.09
N LEU A 141 -5.05 -5.23 -18.76
CA LEU A 141 -6.14 -4.63 -17.99
C LEU A 141 -6.35 -3.16 -18.37
N LEU A 142 -5.28 -2.38 -18.54
CA LEU A 142 -5.39 -0.99 -19.02
C LEU A 142 -6.00 -0.91 -20.42
N LYS A 143 -5.64 -1.83 -21.35
CA LYS A 143 -6.28 -1.93 -22.68
C LYS A 143 -7.79 -2.16 -22.54
N GLU A 144 -8.19 -3.09 -21.68
CA GLU A 144 -9.61 -3.41 -21.42
C GLU A 144 -10.37 -2.21 -20.82
N LEU A 145 -9.71 -1.38 -20.02
CA LEU A 145 -10.29 -0.18 -19.39
C LEU A 145 -10.33 1.04 -20.34
N GLY A 146 -9.64 1.00 -21.50
CA GLY A 146 -9.54 2.11 -22.45
C GLY A 146 -8.32 3.02 -22.23
N GLY A 147 -7.23 2.46 -21.73
CA GLY A 147 -5.91 3.09 -21.58
C GLY A 147 -5.60 3.63 -20.19
N PRO A 148 -4.35 4.08 -19.96
CA PRO A 148 -3.87 4.50 -18.64
C PRO A 148 -4.73 5.54 -17.95
N THR A 149 -5.21 6.56 -18.69
CA THR A 149 -6.03 7.65 -18.14
C THR A 149 -7.37 7.17 -17.56
N ALA A 150 -7.81 5.94 -17.87
CA ALA A 150 -8.98 5.33 -17.23
C ALA A 150 -8.79 5.19 -15.72
N ILE A 151 -7.55 4.97 -15.25
CA ILE A 151 -7.24 4.90 -13.82
C ILE A 151 -7.45 6.26 -13.16
N SER A 152 -7.01 7.35 -13.80
CA SER A 152 -7.26 8.71 -13.29
C SER A 152 -8.76 8.99 -13.18
N ARG A 153 -9.56 8.62 -14.19
CA ARG A 153 -11.04 8.77 -14.13
C ARG A 153 -11.67 7.91 -13.05
N PHE A 154 -11.20 6.67 -12.90
CA PHE A 154 -11.65 5.78 -11.84
C PHE A 154 -11.36 6.37 -10.46
N CYS A 155 -10.15 6.89 -10.21
CA CYS A 155 -9.79 7.56 -8.96
C CYS A 155 -10.73 8.72 -8.64
N ARG A 156 -11.01 9.60 -9.62
CA ARG A 156 -11.98 10.72 -9.45
C ARG A 156 -13.35 10.21 -9.01
N SER A 157 -13.82 9.10 -9.59
CA SER A 157 -15.15 8.54 -9.30
C SER A 157 -15.27 7.90 -7.92
N ILE A 158 -14.14 7.60 -7.26
CA ILE A 158 -14.09 7.11 -5.88
C ILE A 158 -13.65 8.19 -4.88
N GLY A 159 -13.55 9.46 -5.31
CA GLY A 159 -13.22 10.60 -4.48
C GLY A 159 -11.72 10.81 -4.24
N ASP A 160 -10.87 10.37 -5.16
CA ASP A 160 -9.42 10.65 -5.17
C ASP A 160 -9.11 11.67 -6.28
N PRO A 161 -8.93 12.96 -5.94
CA PRO A 161 -8.62 14.00 -6.91
C PRO A 161 -7.13 14.07 -7.29
N VAL A 162 -6.26 13.29 -6.67
CA VAL A 162 -4.80 13.43 -6.77
C VAL A 162 -4.19 12.42 -7.74
N THR A 163 -4.48 11.12 -7.53
CA THR A 163 -3.85 10.03 -8.28
C THR A 163 -4.11 10.14 -9.78
N ARG A 164 -3.04 10.03 -10.57
CA ARG A 164 -3.12 10.04 -12.04
C ARG A 164 -2.16 9.05 -12.67
N LEU A 165 -2.62 8.37 -13.71
CA LEU A 165 -1.84 7.48 -14.56
C LEU A 165 -1.94 8.00 -16.00
N ASP A 166 -0.80 8.16 -16.64
CA ASP A 166 -0.70 8.74 -17.99
C ASP A 166 -0.04 7.78 -18.98
N ARG A 167 0.85 6.93 -18.52
CA ARG A 167 1.69 6.06 -19.36
C ARG A 167 1.45 4.58 -19.08
N TRP A 168 1.94 3.77 -20.00
CA TRP A 168 1.93 2.31 -19.91
C TRP A 168 3.14 1.78 -19.13
N GLU A 169 3.09 0.52 -18.71
CA GLU A 169 4.29 -0.20 -18.31
C GLU A 169 5.18 -0.46 -19.55
N PRO A 170 6.53 -0.31 -19.45
CA PRO A 170 7.28 0.02 -18.23
C PRO A 170 7.53 1.53 -18.02
N ASP A 171 7.15 2.41 -18.95
CA ASP A 171 7.52 3.83 -18.99
C ASP A 171 7.05 4.63 -17.77
N LEU A 172 5.94 4.24 -17.16
CA LEU A 172 5.41 4.88 -15.96
C LEU A 172 6.37 4.79 -14.74
N ASN A 173 7.37 3.88 -14.80
CA ASN A 173 8.34 3.66 -13.72
C ASN A 173 9.61 4.51 -13.86
N SER A 174 9.68 5.41 -14.83
CA SER A 174 10.86 6.28 -15.05
C SER A 174 11.10 7.27 -13.89
N ALA A 175 10.05 7.63 -13.15
CA ALA A 175 10.08 8.28 -11.83
C ALA A 175 10.95 9.55 -11.74
N GLU A 176 11.07 10.32 -12.81
CA GLU A 176 11.93 11.50 -12.87
C GLU A 176 11.52 12.55 -11.83
N PRO A 177 12.48 13.14 -11.09
CA PRO A 177 12.21 14.18 -10.12
C PRO A 177 11.45 15.37 -10.73
N GLY A 178 10.44 15.86 -10.01
CA GLY A 178 9.61 16.99 -10.45
C GLY A 178 8.51 16.66 -11.47
N ARG A 179 8.49 15.44 -12.02
CA ARG A 179 7.42 15.00 -12.91
C ARG A 179 6.11 14.79 -12.12
N THR A 180 4.99 15.21 -12.69
CA THR A 180 3.65 15.05 -12.08
C THR A 180 2.81 13.95 -12.74
N THR A 181 3.27 13.38 -13.89
CA THR A 181 2.64 12.21 -14.53
C THR A 181 2.92 10.93 -13.73
N ASP A 182 1.97 10.01 -13.72
CA ASP A 182 2.07 8.71 -13.04
C ASP A 182 2.36 8.82 -11.54
N THR A 183 1.71 9.79 -10.89
CA THR A 183 1.94 10.10 -9.47
C THR A 183 0.67 9.92 -8.62
N THR A 184 0.91 9.74 -7.34
CA THR A 184 -0.07 9.78 -6.27
C THR A 184 0.55 10.44 -5.04
N SER A 185 -0.25 10.68 -3.98
CA SER A 185 0.29 10.98 -2.65
C SER A 185 0.05 9.80 -1.69
N PRO A 186 0.84 9.68 -0.60
CA PRO A 186 0.61 8.65 0.40
C PRO A 186 -0.83 8.62 0.92
N ARG A 187 -1.42 9.79 1.18
CA ARG A 187 -2.81 9.91 1.60
C ARG A 187 -3.78 9.45 0.53
N ALA A 188 -3.59 9.89 -0.71
CA ALA A 188 -4.51 9.58 -1.80
C ALA A 188 -4.57 8.09 -2.07
N ILE A 189 -3.42 7.41 -2.21
CA ILE A 189 -3.38 5.97 -2.48
C ILE A 189 -3.88 5.15 -1.28
N GLY A 190 -3.49 5.53 -0.04
CA GLY A 190 -3.97 4.86 1.17
C GLY A 190 -5.48 4.97 1.34
N GLN A 191 -6.05 6.16 1.17
CA GLN A 191 -7.50 6.36 1.22
C GLN A 191 -8.24 5.64 0.09
N SER A 192 -7.68 5.59 -1.11
CA SER A 192 -8.25 4.85 -2.23
C SER A 192 -8.32 3.35 -1.90
N TYR A 193 -7.26 2.77 -1.36
CA TYR A 193 -7.27 1.37 -0.92
C TYR A 193 -8.31 1.12 0.18
N ALA A 194 -8.40 2.01 1.17
CA ALA A 194 -9.41 1.91 2.22
C ALA A 194 -10.85 1.94 1.67
N ARG A 195 -11.14 2.86 0.74
CA ARG A 195 -12.48 2.96 0.10
C ARG A 195 -12.84 1.69 -0.69
N LEU A 196 -11.84 1.05 -1.32
CA LEU A 196 -12.02 -0.13 -2.15
C LEU A 196 -12.16 -1.43 -1.35
N THR A 197 -11.47 -1.54 -0.19
CA THR A 197 -11.42 -2.78 0.60
C THR A 197 -12.28 -2.75 1.85
N LEU A 198 -12.42 -1.59 2.49
CA LEU A 198 -13.13 -1.40 3.77
C LEU A 198 -14.39 -0.53 3.63
N GLY A 199 -14.47 0.27 2.57
CA GLY A 199 -15.56 1.20 2.30
C GLY A 199 -16.60 0.65 1.31
N HIS A 200 -17.24 1.56 0.59
CA HIS A 200 -18.36 1.27 -0.31
C HIS A 200 -18.07 1.60 -1.78
N ALA A 201 -16.79 1.78 -2.15
CA ALA A 201 -16.42 2.04 -3.55
C ALA A 201 -16.57 0.81 -4.46
N LEU A 202 -16.57 -0.39 -3.88
CA LEU A 202 -16.94 -1.66 -4.48
C LEU A 202 -18.10 -2.29 -3.68
N ASN A 203 -18.84 -3.20 -4.30
CA ASN A 203 -19.74 -4.07 -3.55
C ASN A 203 -18.93 -5.05 -2.67
N ARG A 204 -19.60 -5.74 -1.75
CA ARG A 204 -18.91 -6.60 -0.77
C ARG A 204 -18.10 -7.74 -1.42
N ALA A 205 -18.65 -8.42 -2.41
CA ALA A 205 -18.01 -9.55 -3.07
C ALA A 205 -16.72 -9.10 -3.79
N ASP A 206 -16.77 -7.97 -4.48
CA ASP A 206 -15.64 -7.38 -5.19
C ASP A 206 -14.56 -6.87 -4.22
N ALA A 207 -14.96 -6.26 -3.10
CA ALA A 207 -14.04 -5.81 -2.06
C ALA A 207 -13.31 -7.00 -1.40
N ASP A 208 -14.04 -8.09 -1.12
CA ASP A 208 -13.47 -9.33 -0.57
C ASP A 208 -12.51 -9.99 -1.59
N GLN A 209 -12.87 -10.02 -2.88
CA GLN A 209 -12.00 -10.54 -3.94
C GLN A 209 -10.73 -9.72 -4.11
N LEU A 210 -10.84 -8.39 -4.13
CA LEU A 210 -9.67 -7.50 -4.18
C LEU A 210 -8.75 -7.71 -2.97
N THR A 211 -9.35 -7.79 -1.77
CA THR A 211 -8.62 -8.05 -0.53
C THR A 211 -7.90 -9.40 -0.57
N LYS A 212 -8.54 -10.45 -1.12
CA LYS A 212 -7.93 -11.77 -1.30
C LYS A 212 -6.68 -11.70 -2.18
N TRP A 213 -6.73 -10.99 -3.31
CA TRP A 213 -5.56 -10.81 -4.18
C TRP A 213 -4.44 -10.03 -3.48
N LEU A 214 -4.78 -8.96 -2.74
CA LEU A 214 -3.80 -8.18 -1.98
C LEU A 214 -3.11 -9.01 -0.89
N LEU A 215 -3.87 -9.85 -0.16
CA LEU A 215 -3.33 -10.77 0.85
C LEU A 215 -2.40 -11.85 0.26
N ALA A 216 -2.58 -12.17 -1.02
CA ALA A 216 -1.76 -13.13 -1.76
C ALA A 216 -0.53 -12.49 -2.43
N ASN A 217 -0.26 -11.18 -2.22
CA ASN A 217 0.91 -10.52 -2.76
C ASN A 217 2.21 -11.21 -2.33
N THR A 218 3.10 -11.46 -3.29
CA THR A 218 4.39 -12.12 -3.07
C THR A 218 5.59 -11.17 -3.08
N THR A 219 5.35 -9.89 -3.41
CA THR A 219 6.44 -8.92 -3.68
C THR A 219 6.79 -8.02 -2.49
N GLY A 220 6.01 -8.07 -1.40
CA GLY A 220 6.11 -7.14 -0.26
C GLY A 220 6.85 -7.67 0.98
N ALA A 221 7.41 -8.90 0.93
CA ALA A 221 7.94 -9.59 2.13
C ALA A 221 8.96 -8.77 2.93
N ASN A 222 9.81 -7.98 2.25
CA ASN A 222 10.88 -7.18 2.86
C ASN A 222 10.49 -5.70 3.09
N ARG A 223 9.25 -5.30 2.78
CA ARG A 223 8.77 -3.91 2.90
C ARG A 223 7.91 -3.73 4.14
N ILE A 224 6.70 -3.18 4.01
CA ILE A 224 5.80 -2.99 5.16
C ILE A 224 5.66 -4.28 5.97
N ARG A 225 5.50 -5.45 5.30
CA ARG A 225 5.36 -6.74 5.95
C ARG A 225 6.46 -7.04 6.98
N ALA A 226 7.72 -6.70 6.65
CA ALA A 226 8.87 -6.95 7.54
C ALA A 226 8.86 -6.10 8.81
N GLY A 227 8.19 -4.94 8.81
CA GLY A 227 8.04 -4.06 9.97
C GLY A 227 6.77 -4.30 10.79
N LEU A 228 5.92 -5.26 10.39
CA LEU A 228 4.70 -5.59 11.14
C LEU A 228 4.93 -6.76 12.10
N PRO A 229 4.20 -6.80 13.25
CA PRO A 229 4.17 -7.99 14.09
C PRO A 229 3.80 -9.25 13.28
N ALA A 230 4.41 -10.38 13.59
CA ALA A 230 4.25 -11.62 12.83
C ALA A 230 2.79 -12.12 12.75
N ALA A 231 2.00 -11.86 13.80
CA ALA A 231 0.59 -12.26 13.86
C ALA A 231 -0.34 -11.41 12.97
N TRP A 232 0.12 -10.27 12.45
CA TRP A 232 -0.71 -9.41 11.61
C TRP A 232 -0.71 -9.92 10.16
N ARG A 233 -1.86 -9.87 9.50
CA ARG A 233 -1.93 -10.06 8.05
C ARG A 233 -1.81 -8.72 7.34
N LEU A 234 -1.24 -8.71 6.16
CA LEU A 234 -1.13 -7.53 5.32
C LEU A 234 -1.63 -7.87 3.91
N GLY A 235 -2.59 -7.12 3.42
CA GLY A 235 -2.95 -7.10 2.00
C GLY A 235 -2.36 -5.84 1.37
N ASP A 236 -1.35 -5.99 0.53
CA ASP A 236 -0.57 -4.87 0.00
C ASP A 236 -0.29 -4.95 -1.49
N LYS A 237 0.15 -3.84 -2.05
CA LYS A 237 0.73 -3.75 -3.38
C LYS A 237 1.97 -2.89 -3.37
N THR A 238 3.07 -3.47 -3.83
CA THR A 238 4.35 -2.79 -3.97
C THR A 238 4.44 -1.97 -5.27
N GLY A 239 5.37 -1.02 -5.29
CA GLY A 239 5.79 -0.30 -6.49
C GLY A 239 7.30 -0.08 -6.48
N THR A 240 7.96 -0.21 -7.64
CA THR A 240 9.40 0.00 -7.79
C THR A 240 9.66 0.71 -9.11
N GLY A 241 10.56 1.68 -9.10
CA GLY A 241 10.92 2.47 -10.29
C GLY A 241 12.33 3.02 -10.21
N LYS A 242 12.68 3.85 -11.18
CA LYS A 242 13.95 4.58 -11.18
C LYS A 242 14.07 5.50 -9.97
N TYR A 243 15.25 6.08 -9.77
CA TYR A 243 15.55 6.97 -8.63
C TYR A 243 15.29 6.32 -7.27
N GLY A 244 15.59 5.03 -7.13
CA GLY A 244 15.37 4.28 -5.89
C GLY A 244 13.91 4.30 -5.42
N THR A 245 12.95 4.57 -6.33
CA THR A 245 11.54 4.61 -5.97
C THR A 245 11.11 3.27 -5.43
N THR A 246 10.70 3.27 -4.16
CA THR A 246 10.30 2.09 -3.41
C THR A 246 9.01 2.42 -2.67
N ASN A 247 7.94 1.75 -3.06
CA ASN A 247 6.60 2.00 -2.54
C ASN A 247 5.98 0.73 -2.01
N ASP A 248 5.12 0.89 -1.02
CA ASP A 248 4.22 -0.15 -0.56
C ASP A 248 2.97 0.49 0.03
N ALA A 249 1.79 -0.02 -0.33
CA ALA A 249 0.52 0.48 0.18
C ALA A 249 -0.45 -0.69 0.41
N GLY A 250 -1.15 -0.66 1.55
CA GLY A 250 -2.02 -1.77 1.90
C GLY A 250 -2.86 -1.55 3.15
N ILE A 251 -3.51 -2.63 3.53
CA ILE A 251 -4.34 -2.74 4.74
C ILE A 251 -3.75 -3.83 5.63
N ALA A 252 -3.31 -3.45 6.82
CA ALA A 252 -2.89 -4.38 7.86
C ALA A 252 -4.10 -4.78 8.73
N PHE A 253 -4.16 -6.06 9.08
CA PHE A 253 -5.22 -6.66 9.87
C PHE A 253 -4.65 -7.19 11.19
N PRO A 254 -4.58 -6.35 12.24
CA PRO A 254 -4.18 -6.77 13.57
C PRO A 254 -5.23 -7.74 14.17
N PRO A 255 -4.81 -8.81 14.89
CA PRO A 255 -5.77 -9.69 15.58
C PRO A 255 -6.60 -8.92 16.62
N GLY A 256 -7.93 -9.08 16.57
CA GLY A 256 -8.85 -8.50 17.54
C GLY A 256 -8.97 -6.97 17.51
N ARG A 257 -8.43 -6.29 16.48
CA ARG A 257 -8.49 -4.84 16.33
C ARG A 257 -8.99 -4.45 14.94
N SER A 258 -9.38 -3.18 14.80
CA SER A 258 -9.75 -2.60 13.51
C SER A 258 -8.55 -2.58 12.55
N PRO A 259 -8.78 -2.67 11.23
CA PRO A 259 -7.74 -2.58 10.23
C PRO A 259 -6.97 -1.25 10.29
N ILE A 260 -5.70 -1.30 9.88
CA ILE A 260 -4.85 -0.12 9.74
C ILE A 260 -4.51 0.06 8.26
N VAL A 261 -4.81 1.21 7.72
CA VAL A 261 -4.38 1.62 6.38
C VAL A 261 -2.95 2.12 6.48
N ILE A 262 -2.06 1.65 5.61
CA ILE A 262 -0.65 2.07 5.57
C ILE A 262 -0.24 2.30 4.12
N ALA A 263 0.32 3.47 3.82
CA ALA A 263 0.97 3.77 2.55
C ALA A 263 2.33 4.42 2.83
N VAL A 264 3.39 3.81 2.33
CA VAL A 264 4.77 4.27 2.43
C VAL A 264 5.35 4.39 1.03
N LEU A 265 5.70 5.60 0.64
CA LEU A 265 6.26 5.92 -0.68
C LEU A 265 7.62 6.57 -0.48
N SER A 266 8.63 6.18 -1.25
CA SER A 266 9.96 6.78 -1.16
C SER A 266 10.64 6.93 -2.52
N THR A 267 11.59 7.89 -2.60
CA THR A 267 12.41 8.11 -3.80
C THR A 267 13.75 8.75 -3.43
N LYS A 268 14.78 8.51 -4.25
CA LYS A 268 16.15 9.05 -4.09
C LYS A 268 16.50 9.91 -5.32
N ALA A 269 16.05 11.16 -5.33
CA ALA A 269 16.09 12.04 -6.50
C ALA A 269 17.49 12.30 -7.09
N ALA A 270 18.56 12.04 -6.33
CA ALA A 270 19.94 12.34 -6.76
C ALA A 270 20.54 11.30 -7.73
N ASP A 271 20.03 10.06 -7.73
CA ASP A 271 20.59 8.97 -8.54
C ASP A 271 19.49 8.19 -9.27
N PRO A 272 19.43 8.28 -10.62
CA PRO A 272 18.44 7.54 -11.41
C PRO A 272 18.59 6.01 -11.32
N ASN A 273 19.75 5.51 -10.91
CA ASN A 273 20.04 4.09 -10.79
C ASN A 273 20.12 3.62 -9.32
N ALA A 274 19.76 4.47 -8.36
CA ALA A 274 19.68 4.08 -6.95
C ALA A 274 18.82 2.80 -6.80
N PRO A 275 19.28 1.82 -6.03
CA PRO A 275 18.51 0.60 -5.78
C PRO A 275 17.28 0.90 -4.91
N ALA A 276 16.31 -0.01 -4.96
CA ALA A 276 15.17 0.00 -4.05
C ALA A 276 15.63 -0.09 -2.59
N ASP A 277 14.95 0.64 -1.71
CA ASP A 277 15.29 0.72 -0.28
C ASP A 277 14.19 0.06 0.57
N GLU A 278 14.11 -1.25 0.50
CA GLU A 278 13.12 -2.03 1.25
C GLU A 278 13.26 -1.90 2.77
N PRO A 279 14.50 -1.85 3.35
CA PRO A 279 14.69 -1.63 4.79
C PRO A 279 14.10 -0.30 5.29
N LEU A 280 14.11 0.76 4.48
CA LEU A 280 13.46 2.03 4.83
C LEU A 280 11.96 1.84 5.08
N LEU A 281 11.29 1.08 4.21
CA LEU A 281 9.85 0.82 4.33
C LEU A 281 9.54 -0.06 5.54
N ALA A 282 10.36 -1.07 5.80
CA ALA A 282 10.21 -1.95 6.96
C ALA A 282 10.34 -1.16 8.28
N LYS A 283 11.41 -0.37 8.43
CA LYS A 283 11.61 0.48 9.62
C LYS A 283 10.49 1.52 9.79
N THR A 284 10.01 2.08 8.68
CA THR A 284 8.88 3.01 8.70
C THR A 284 7.62 2.32 9.23
N ALA A 285 7.32 1.11 8.76
CA ALA A 285 6.15 0.35 9.22
C ALA A 285 6.25 0.01 10.72
N GLU A 286 7.42 -0.36 11.22
CA GLU A 286 7.68 -0.60 12.64
C GLU A 286 7.38 0.64 13.49
N LEU A 287 7.89 1.81 13.09
CA LEU A 287 7.62 3.07 13.78
C LEU A 287 6.13 3.44 13.77
N VAL A 288 5.47 3.27 12.63
CA VAL A 288 4.04 3.57 12.45
C VAL A 288 3.19 2.68 13.35
N THR A 289 3.43 1.37 13.33
CA THR A 289 2.64 0.43 14.15
C THR A 289 2.88 0.62 15.64
N GLY A 290 4.11 0.89 16.07
CA GLY A 290 4.42 1.24 17.45
C GLY A 290 3.77 2.55 17.92
N SER A 291 3.44 3.46 16.99
CA SER A 291 2.73 4.70 17.30
C SER A 291 1.21 4.54 17.32
N LEU A 292 0.64 3.64 16.52
CA LEU A 292 -0.80 3.39 16.42
C LEU A 292 -1.28 2.26 17.34
N GLY A 293 -0.33 1.50 17.89
CA GLY A 293 -0.55 0.33 18.75
C GLY A 293 -1.12 0.60 20.13
#